data_adc2cf1d33b4dfa926de6cd442e3f5d5
#
_entry.id   adc2cf1d33b4dfa926de6cd442e3f5d5
#
_cell.length_a   1.000
_cell.length_b   1.000
_cell.length_c   1.000
_cell.angle_alpha   90.00
_cell.angle_beta   90.00
_cell.angle_gamma   90.00
#
_symmetry.space_group_name_H-M   'P 1'
#
loop_
_entity.id
_entity.type
_entity.pdbx_description
1 polymer ?
#
loop_
_entity_poly.entity_id
_entity_poly.type
_entity_poly.pdbx_seq_one_letter_code
_entity_poly.pdbx_strand_id
1 'polypeptide(L)'
;MASQDADAPPRVGGRPLDPRLLRYARASRAFFVTLGAIGLAQTLVIVAFAWLLTRAIVAAIDGVPWPELAGILAPLAGVVAARACLVWLREFVTARASARVQAQLRTHLVDAVDVLGPGWLASHNSAQLAVTAGRGLDALDAYFGRYLPQLVQTVIATPVIVLVMWWMDWISGLTVVITIPLIPFFMILIGMSTRAVQNRQWQTLRQLAARFADTVRGLSTLTIFGRQHRAVASITRVTESYREQTMRVLRVSFLSGFALELLASLSVAIIAVSIGFRLLDGELTLLVGLFVLLLAPEAYLPLRQVGVQFHAAAEGVSATDDVFAVLDEAREARRSRPARYHAATPDVPARSTFPRPPLVVRGLRVRYGDRTLAPVDFTVDAGELVLLEGASGAGKSSVLAALRGAATFDGEATLGGVPVADLTPDRWLAWAGQHPGLIAGTVAQNVALGDVQADLSTVSRALNLAGAGELDAAHDLGVQGAGLSGGQAQRVAVARAIYRYLRGAASVIALDEPSAALDATTEDLLWRSLRRLTDNGATVLLISHRTTARAYADRVVRLEPAEVPA
;
A
#
# COMPACT_ATOMS: atom_id res chain seq x y z
N MET A 1 13.06 -0.30 -30.15
CA MET A 1 13.90 0.76 -29.56
C MET A 1 13.39 1.02 -28.17
N ALA A 2 13.97 0.33 -27.22
CA ALA A 2 13.66 0.46 -25.81
C ALA A 2 14.98 0.81 -25.12
N SER A 3 15.10 2.02 -24.59
CA SER A 3 16.08 2.38 -23.58
C SER A 3 16.24 3.90 -23.53
N GLN A 4 15.51 4.58 -22.67
CA GLN A 4 15.87 5.92 -22.22
C GLN A 4 15.20 6.33 -20.87
N ASP A 5 14.90 5.35 -19.98
CA ASP A 5 14.49 5.66 -18.60
C ASP A 5 15.46 5.05 -17.55
N ALA A 6 16.75 4.96 -17.91
CA ALA A 6 17.76 4.36 -17.02
C ALA A 6 18.56 5.38 -16.20
N ASP A 7 18.28 6.69 -16.30
CA ASP A 7 19.10 7.75 -15.68
C ASP A 7 18.31 8.72 -14.78
N ALA A 8 17.27 8.26 -14.11
CA ALA A 8 16.81 8.99 -12.94
C ALA A 8 17.82 8.77 -11.80
N PRO A 9 18.40 9.84 -11.19
CA PRO A 9 19.37 9.68 -10.11
C PRO A 9 18.71 8.84 -9.00
N PRO A 10 19.45 7.91 -8.36
CA PRO A 10 18.91 7.08 -7.31
C PRO A 10 18.35 8.00 -6.23
N ARG A 11 17.02 7.98 -6.07
CA ARG A 11 16.35 8.72 -5.00
C ARG A 11 17.02 8.32 -3.70
N VAL A 12 17.55 9.28 -3.00
CA VAL A 12 18.35 9.14 -1.78
C VAL A 12 17.55 8.23 -0.82
N GLY A 13 17.96 6.97 -0.72
CA GLY A 13 17.32 5.95 0.09
C GLY A 13 17.08 6.46 1.50
N GLY A 14 15.88 6.18 2.02
CA GLY A 14 15.34 6.71 3.27
C GLY A 14 16.36 6.71 4.42
N ARG A 15 16.52 7.84 5.06
CA ARG A 15 17.29 7.96 6.30
C ARG A 15 16.63 7.06 7.35
N PRO A 16 17.36 6.44 8.28
CA PRO A 16 16.79 5.58 9.33
C PRO A 16 15.72 6.30 10.18
N LEU A 17 15.71 7.63 10.14
CA LEU A 17 14.66 8.50 10.65
C LEU A 17 14.07 9.24 9.45
N ASP A 18 13.11 8.64 8.74
CA ASP A 18 12.41 9.31 7.65
C ASP A 18 11.42 10.34 8.24
N PRO A 19 11.56 11.64 7.93
CA PRO A 19 10.67 12.68 8.43
C PRO A 19 9.21 12.46 8.03
N ARG A 20 8.95 11.75 6.91
CA ARG A 20 7.60 11.42 6.43
C ARG A 20 6.94 10.42 7.37
N LEU A 21 7.64 9.33 7.73
CA LEU A 21 7.17 8.34 8.71
C LEU A 21 6.99 8.94 10.11
N LEU A 22 7.95 9.78 10.55
CA LEU A 22 7.84 10.49 11.82
C LEU A 22 6.65 11.44 11.88
N ARG A 23 6.18 11.97 10.75
CA ARG A 23 4.99 12.85 10.70
C ARG A 23 3.72 12.08 11.04
N TYR A 24 3.59 10.82 10.59
CA TYR A 24 2.51 9.92 11.01
C TYR A 24 2.64 9.51 12.48
N ALA A 25 3.85 9.29 12.98
CA ALA A 25 4.11 9.04 14.40
C ALA A 25 3.93 10.29 15.27
N ARG A 26 4.24 11.49 14.77
CA ARG A 26 4.05 12.78 15.49
C ARG A 26 2.59 13.13 15.72
N ALA A 27 1.66 12.59 14.97
CA ALA A 27 0.23 12.70 15.27
C ALA A 27 -0.10 12.10 16.65
N SER A 28 0.80 11.30 17.25
CA SER A 28 0.71 10.79 18.61
C SER A 28 1.92 11.20 19.46
N ARG A 29 2.03 12.50 19.82
CA ARG A 29 2.98 12.95 20.87
C ARG A 29 2.87 12.09 22.13
N ALA A 30 1.67 11.66 22.47
CA ALA A 30 1.39 10.74 23.56
C ALA A 30 2.17 9.42 23.44
N PHE A 31 2.35 8.86 22.23
CA PHE A 31 3.11 7.64 22.00
C PHE A 31 4.58 7.79 22.45
N PHE A 32 5.26 8.85 22.03
CA PHE A 32 6.66 9.07 22.41
C PHE A 32 6.82 9.37 23.91
N VAL A 33 5.89 10.15 24.50
CA VAL A 33 5.90 10.43 25.94
C VAL A 33 5.68 9.14 26.73
N THR A 34 4.72 8.30 26.31
CA THR A 34 4.45 7.02 26.96
C THR A 34 5.64 6.07 26.85
N LEU A 35 6.25 5.96 25.66
CA LEU A 35 7.46 5.15 25.46
C LEU A 35 8.64 5.67 26.30
N GLY A 36 8.80 7.00 26.38
CA GLY A 36 9.82 7.63 27.20
C GLY A 36 9.64 7.33 28.69
N ALA A 37 8.41 7.45 29.19
CA ALA A 37 8.07 7.12 30.57
C ALA A 37 8.30 5.64 30.90
N ILE A 38 7.84 4.74 30.02
CA ILE A 38 8.08 3.30 30.15
C ILE A 38 9.59 3.00 30.10
N GLY A 39 10.32 3.62 29.16
CA GLY A 39 11.76 3.44 29.02
C GLY A 39 12.54 3.89 30.24
N LEU A 40 12.18 5.04 30.83
CA LEU A 40 12.77 5.51 32.07
C LEU A 40 12.46 4.56 33.24
N ALA A 41 11.19 4.16 33.38
CA ALA A 41 10.78 3.21 34.41
C ALA A 41 11.52 1.86 34.28
N GLN A 42 11.65 1.32 33.07
CA GLN A 42 12.42 0.11 32.80
C GLN A 42 13.89 0.27 33.21
N THR A 43 14.50 1.42 32.90
CA THR A 43 15.89 1.70 33.26
C THR A 43 16.08 1.74 34.76
N LEU A 44 15.18 2.43 35.50
CA LEU A 44 15.23 2.47 36.96
C LEU A 44 15.04 1.09 37.58
N VAL A 45 14.15 0.28 37.03
CA VAL A 45 13.94 -1.11 37.46
C VAL A 45 15.18 -1.98 37.19
N ILE A 46 15.90 -1.79 36.08
CA ILE A 46 17.16 -2.48 35.78
C ILE A 46 18.22 -2.11 36.81
N VAL A 47 18.39 -0.82 37.14
CA VAL A 47 19.33 -0.34 38.14
C VAL A 47 18.98 -0.89 39.52
N ALA A 48 17.69 -0.86 39.91
CA ALA A 48 17.21 -1.41 41.17
C ALA A 48 17.43 -2.92 41.26
N PHE A 49 17.21 -3.66 40.17
CA PHE A 49 17.48 -5.08 40.08
C PHE A 49 18.96 -5.39 40.31
N ALA A 50 19.86 -4.72 39.60
CA ALA A 50 21.30 -4.88 39.76
C ALA A 50 21.75 -4.59 41.20
N TRP A 51 21.21 -3.51 41.80
CA TRP A 51 21.53 -3.11 43.17
C TRP A 51 21.05 -4.13 44.20
N LEU A 52 19.80 -4.54 44.16
CA LEU A 52 19.21 -5.50 45.08
C LEU A 52 19.85 -6.89 44.94
N LEU A 53 20.12 -7.33 43.71
CA LEU A 53 20.80 -8.60 43.46
C LEU A 53 22.22 -8.57 44.02
N THR A 54 22.98 -7.50 43.82
CA THR A 54 24.30 -7.32 44.38
C THR A 54 24.26 -7.36 45.90
N ARG A 55 23.34 -6.64 46.54
CA ARG A 55 23.15 -6.66 47.99
C ARG A 55 22.81 -8.06 48.53
N ALA A 56 21.94 -8.78 47.82
CA ALA A 56 21.59 -10.16 48.22
C ALA A 56 22.79 -11.10 48.16
N ILE A 57 23.62 -11.00 47.09
CA ILE A 57 24.83 -11.81 46.94
C ILE A 57 25.85 -11.49 48.02
N VAL A 58 26.15 -10.20 48.25
CA VAL A 58 27.12 -9.78 49.27
C VAL A 58 26.63 -10.19 50.67
N ALA A 59 25.36 -9.95 51.01
CA ALA A 59 24.78 -10.38 52.30
C ALA A 59 24.84 -11.90 52.51
N ALA A 60 24.65 -12.68 51.43
CA ALA A 60 24.77 -14.14 51.49
C ALA A 60 26.23 -14.60 51.73
N ILE A 61 27.22 -13.90 51.14
CA ILE A 61 28.65 -14.16 51.34
C ILE A 61 29.05 -13.80 52.78
N ASP A 62 28.52 -12.68 53.31
CA ASP A 62 28.80 -12.22 54.67
C ASP A 62 28.08 -13.05 55.72
N GLY A 63 27.28 -14.06 55.33
CA GLY A 63 26.60 -14.98 56.25
C GLY A 63 25.43 -14.36 57.01
N VAL A 64 24.77 -13.36 56.44
CA VAL A 64 23.62 -12.69 57.06
C VAL A 64 22.46 -13.66 57.29
N PRO A 65 21.77 -13.60 58.47
CA PRO A 65 20.66 -14.50 58.82
C PRO A 65 19.51 -14.44 57.80
N TRP A 66 18.83 -15.60 57.59
CA TRP A 66 17.75 -15.74 56.64
C TRP A 66 16.64 -14.67 56.71
N PRO A 67 16.18 -14.21 57.89
CA PRO A 67 15.16 -13.14 57.96
C PRO A 67 15.59 -11.82 57.31
N GLU A 68 16.85 -11.44 57.45
CA GLU A 68 17.40 -10.23 56.85
C GLU A 68 17.61 -10.41 55.36
N LEU A 69 18.08 -11.57 54.92
CA LEU A 69 18.22 -11.89 53.51
C LEU A 69 16.85 -11.94 52.82
N ALA A 70 15.82 -12.50 53.47
CA ALA A 70 14.45 -12.48 52.98
C ALA A 70 13.91 -11.04 52.81
N GLY A 71 14.32 -10.10 53.69
CA GLY A 71 14.01 -8.66 53.53
C GLY A 71 14.59 -8.00 52.28
N ILE A 72 15.67 -8.56 51.69
CA ILE A 72 16.26 -8.11 50.42
C ILE A 72 15.62 -8.84 49.23
N LEU A 73 15.34 -10.14 49.39
CA LEU A 73 14.77 -10.95 48.31
C LEU A 73 13.31 -10.59 47.98
N ALA A 74 12.52 -10.17 48.96
CA ALA A 74 11.13 -9.75 48.73
C ALA A 74 11.01 -8.51 47.78
N PRO A 75 11.72 -7.39 48.00
CA PRO A 75 11.74 -6.30 47.04
C PRO A 75 12.37 -6.68 45.69
N LEU A 76 13.37 -7.58 45.67
CA LEU A 76 13.94 -8.10 44.43
C LEU A 76 12.87 -8.83 43.59
N ALA A 77 12.05 -9.67 44.21
CA ALA A 77 10.93 -10.33 43.53
C ALA A 77 9.90 -9.29 42.99
N GLY A 78 9.63 -8.23 43.77
CA GLY A 78 8.78 -7.10 43.31
C GLY A 78 9.36 -6.40 42.10
N VAL A 79 10.66 -6.15 42.06
CA VAL A 79 11.36 -5.54 40.91
C VAL A 79 11.31 -6.43 39.68
N VAL A 80 11.45 -7.76 39.83
CA VAL A 80 11.30 -8.72 38.73
C VAL A 80 9.87 -8.68 38.15
N ALA A 81 8.86 -8.67 39.02
CA ALA A 81 7.47 -8.58 38.60
C ALA A 81 7.18 -7.22 37.88
N ALA A 82 7.73 -6.12 38.44
CA ALA A 82 7.61 -4.79 37.78
C ALA A 82 8.30 -4.77 36.39
N ARG A 83 9.48 -5.41 36.27
CA ARG A 83 10.18 -5.55 34.97
C ARG A 83 9.31 -6.29 33.94
N ALA A 84 8.72 -7.41 34.34
CA ALA A 84 7.83 -8.18 33.46
C ALA A 84 6.60 -7.38 33.02
N CYS A 85 5.98 -6.65 33.95
CA CYS A 85 4.84 -5.78 33.66
C CYS A 85 5.21 -4.64 32.68
N LEU A 86 6.35 -3.99 32.87
CA LEU A 86 6.83 -2.92 32.00
C LEU A 86 7.21 -3.42 30.60
N VAL A 87 7.77 -4.61 30.48
CA VAL A 87 8.05 -5.25 29.19
C VAL A 87 6.74 -5.53 28.46
N TRP A 88 5.77 -6.12 29.14
CA TRP A 88 4.44 -6.37 28.57
C TRP A 88 3.74 -5.07 28.14
N LEU A 89 3.79 -4.04 28.98
CA LEU A 89 3.17 -2.74 28.68
C LEU A 89 3.83 -2.09 27.46
N ARG A 90 5.15 -2.17 27.33
CA ARG A 90 5.88 -1.67 26.15
C ARG A 90 5.41 -2.38 24.89
N GLU A 91 5.39 -3.72 24.89
CA GLU A 91 4.95 -4.52 23.74
C GLU A 91 3.50 -4.21 23.36
N PHE A 92 2.60 -4.07 24.34
CA PHE A 92 1.20 -3.72 24.11
C PHE A 92 1.05 -2.34 23.45
N VAL A 93 1.74 -1.32 23.97
CA VAL A 93 1.70 0.05 23.43
C VAL A 93 2.26 0.10 22.01
N THR A 94 3.39 -0.58 21.77
CA THR A 94 4.06 -0.55 20.46
C THR A 94 3.27 -1.31 19.40
N ALA A 95 2.75 -2.50 19.72
CA ALA A 95 1.92 -3.28 18.79
C ALA A 95 0.64 -2.51 18.40
N ARG A 96 -0.03 -1.88 19.36
CA ARG A 96 -1.22 -1.07 19.09
C ARG A 96 -0.91 0.17 18.23
N ALA A 97 0.22 0.81 18.44
CA ALA A 97 0.65 1.97 17.65
C ALA A 97 1.01 1.55 16.21
N SER A 98 1.76 0.47 16.05
CA SER A 98 2.11 -0.11 14.74
C SER A 98 0.86 -0.45 13.92
N ALA A 99 -0.09 -1.18 14.51
CA ALA A 99 -1.34 -1.54 13.85
C ALA A 99 -2.16 -0.33 13.39
N ARG A 100 -2.20 0.74 14.21
CA ARG A 100 -2.89 1.98 13.84
C ARG A 100 -2.25 2.69 12.65
N VAL A 101 -0.92 2.81 12.64
CA VAL A 101 -0.19 3.44 11.54
C VAL A 101 -0.37 2.66 10.24
N GLN A 102 -0.27 1.33 10.31
CA GLN A 102 -0.51 0.46 9.15
C GLN A 102 -1.94 0.63 8.60
N ALA A 103 -2.96 0.63 9.47
CA ALA A 103 -4.35 0.83 9.05
C ALA A 103 -4.55 2.19 8.38
N GLN A 104 -4.00 3.28 8.96
CA GLN A 104 -4.08 4.63 8.39
C GLN A 104 -3.41 4.72 7.01
N LEU A 105 -2.20 4.16 6.88
CA LEU A 105 -1.48 4.18 5.60
C LEU A 105 -2.19 3.34 4.54
N ARG A 106 -2.79 2.21 4.94
CA ARG A 106 -3.60 1.38 4.01
C ARG A 106 -4.82 2.13 3.50
N THR A 107 -5.55 2.82 4.38
CA THR A 107 -6.68 3.68 3.98
C THR A 107 -6.21 4.79 3.05
N HIS A 108 -5.15 5.53 3.43
CA HIS A 108 -4.62 6.60 2.58
C HIS A 108 -4.11 6.10 1.22
N LEU A 109 -3.56 4.88 1.15
CA LEU A 109 -3.14 4.29 -0.13
C LEU A 109 -4.34 3.98 -1.03
N VAL A 110 -5.41 3.42 -0.47
CA VAL A 110 -6.66 3.17 -1.21
C VAL A 110 -7.25 4.49 -1.69
N ASP A 111 -7.35 5.51 -0.82
CA ASP A 111 -7.84 6.85 -1.17
C ASP A 111 -6.96 7.52 -2.25
N ALA A 112 -5.64 7.27 -2.22
CA ALA A 112 -4.73 7.80 -3.23
C ALA A 112 -4.94 7.14 -4.59
N VAL A 113 -5.13 5.83 -4.63
CA VAL A 113 -5.44 5.08 -5.87
C VAL A 113 -6.78 5.55 -6.46
N ASP A 114 -7.79 5.80 -5.62
CA ASP A 114 -9.07 6.35 -6.04
C ASP A 114 -8.91 7.74 -6.69
N VAL A 115 -8.13 8.62 -6.06
CA VAL A 115 -7.81 9.95 -6.61
C VAL A 115 -7.06 9.89 -7.93
N LEU A 116 -6.10 8.97 -8.06
CA LEU A 116 -5.33 8.78 -9.29
C LEU A 116 -6.18 8.20 -10.43
N GLY A 117 -7.16 7.40 -10.06
CA GLY A 117 -8.20 6.90 -10.95
C GLY A 117 -7.78 5.72 -11.82
N PRO A 118 -8.73 5.22 -12.65
CA PRO A 118 -8.57 3.99 -13.42
C PRO A 118 -7.50 4.07 -14.51
N GLY A 119 -7.23 5.26 -15.05
CA GLY A 119 -6.19 5.47 -16.06
C GLY A 119 -4.78 5.21 -15.49
N TRP A 120 -4.51 5.70 -14.30
CA TRP A 120 -3.28 5.44 -13.58
C TRP A 120 -3.14 3.96 -13.22
N LEU A 121 -4.21 3.34 -12.71
CA LEU A 121 -4.20 1.92 -12.35
C LEU A 121 -3.95 1.01 -13.56
N ALA A 122 -4.47 1.36 -14.75
CA ALA A 122 -4.23 0.61 -15.98
C ALA A 122 -2.76 0.69 -16.46
N SER A 123 -2.04 1.77 -16.14
CA SER A 123 -0.62 1.95 -16.49
C SER A 123 0.33 1.31 -15.48
N HIS A 124 -0.16 0.86 -14.32
CA HIS A 124 0.64 0.28 -13.24
C HIS A 124 0.34 -1.22 -13.03
N ASN A 125 1.35 -1.97 -12.60
CA ASN A 125 1.19 -3.40 -12.35
C ASN A 125 0.45 -3.64 -11.03
N SER A 126 -0.77 -4.15 -11.10
CA SER A 126 -1.62 -4.43 -9.93
C SER A 126 -1.00 -5.43 -8.94
N ALA A 127 -0.20 -6.40 -9.42
CA ALA A 127 0.48 -7.35 -8.54
C ALA A 127 1.59 -6.66 -7.72
N GLN A 128 2.28 -5.69 -8.31
CA GLN A 128 3.28 -4.89 -7.61
C GLN A 128 2.62 -4.00 -6.54
N LEU A 129 1.49 -3.36 -6.87
CA LEU A 129 0.69 -2.60 -5.92
C LEU A 129 0.18 -3.46 -4.75
N ALA A 130 -0.27 -4.68 -5.03
CA ALA A 130 -0.71 -5.63 -3.99
C ALA A 130 0.44 -6.00 -3.04
N VAL A 131 1.66 -6.22 -3.55
CA VAL A 131 2.85 -6.48 -2.71
C VAL A 131 3.18 -5.24 -1.85
N THR A 132 3.11 -4.06 -2.41
CA THR A 132 3.36 -2.80 -1.69
C THR A 132 2.31 -2.56 -0.60
N ALA A 133 1.01 -2.76 -0.90
CA ALA A 133 -0.09 -2.59 0.04
C ALA A 133 -0.17 -3.66 1.14
N GLY A 134 0.36 -4.86 0.87
CA GLY A 134 0.47 -5.95 1.84
C GLY A 134 1.83 -5.92 2.53
N ARG A 135 2.78 -6.65 1.99
CA ARG A 135 4.09 -6.89 2.59
C ARG A 135 4.90 -5.60 2.83
N GLY A 136 4.70 -4.57 1.98
CA GLY A 136 5.33 -3.26 2.17
C GLY A 136 4.87 -2.55 3.43
N LEU A 137 3.57 -2.57 3.73
CA LEU A 137 3.03 -1.98 4.95
C LEU A 137 3.30 -2.86 6.18
N ASP A 138 3.32 -4.20 6.04
CA ASP A 138 3.64 -5.11 7.15
C ASP A 138 5.08 -4.94 7.62
N ALA A 139 6.00 -4.59 6.73
CA ALA A 139 7.40 -4.29 7.09
C ALA A 139 7.56 -3.06 8.00
N LEU A 140 6.53 -2.18 8.08
CA LEU A 140 6.47 -1.08 9.05
C LEU A 140 6.34 -1.56 10.51
N ASP A 141 5.91 -2.79 10.75
CA ASP A 141 5.89 -3.36 12.10
C ASP A 141 7.29 -3.39 12.71
N ALA A 142 8.29 -3.76 11.93
CA ALA A 142 9.69 -3.71 12.37
C ALA A 142 10.14 -2.28 12.73
N TYR A 143 9.67 -1.27 11.99
CA TYR A 143 10.03 0.13 12.24
C TYR A 143 9.33 0.71 13.48
N PHE A 144 7.98 0.64 13.53
CA PHE A 144 7.19 1.25 14.62
C PHE A 144 7.08 0.36 15.85
N GLY A 145 7.05 -0.98 15.66
CA GLY A 145 6.90 -1.93 16.75
C GLY A 145 8.21 -2.24 17.47
N ARG A 146 9.35 -2.17 16.78
CA ARG A 146 10.64 -2.63 17.35
C ARG A 146 11.73 -1.57 17.31
N TYR A 147 12.04 -1.01 16.13
CA TYR A 147 13.19 -0.10 15.97
C TYR A 147 13.00 1.23 16.70
N LEU A 148 11.89 1.91 16.48
CA LEU A 148 11.62 3.22 17.07
C LEU A 148 11.50 3.17 18.61
N PRO A 149 10.80 2.19 19.22
CA PRO A 149 10.79 1.99 20.66
C PRO A 149 12.19 1.71 21.22
N GLN A 150 12.99 0.90 20.52
CA GLN A 150 14.34 0.57 20.95
C GLN A 150 15.26 1.81 20.88
N LEU A 151 15.08 2.67 19.88
CA LEU A 151 15.82 3.92 19.79
C LEU A 151 15.49 4.85 20.96
N VAL A 152 14.20 5.01 21.31
CA VAL A 152 13.76 5.80 22.48
C VAL A 152 14.34 5.21 23.77
N GLN A 153 14.29 3.91 23.93
CA GLN A 153 14.87 3.20 25.07
C GLN A 153 16.38 3.49 25.19
N THR A 154 17.11 3.43 24.08
CA THR A 154 18.57 3.64 24.06
C THR A 154 18.94 5.06 24.44
N VAL A 155 18.21 6.08 23.94
CA VAL A 155 18.45 7.49 24.25
C VAL A 155 18.24 7.78 25.75
N ILE A 156 17.40 7.02 26.41
CA ILE A 156 17.11 7.18 27.85
C ILE A 156 18.00 6.27 28.70
N ALA A 157 18.02 4.97 28.40
CA ALA A 157 18.66 3.98 29.25
C ALA A 157 20.19 4.13 29.29
N THR A 158 20.82 4.32 28.12
CA THR A 158 22.28 4.39 28.06
C THR A 158 22.86 5.55 28.88
N PRO A 159 22.38 6.82 28.76
CA PRO A 159 22.91 7.91 29.59
C PRO A 159 22.62 7.72 31.09
N VAL A 160 21.44 7.21 31.45
CA VAL A 160 21.10 6.99 32.87
C VAL A 160 22.00 5.92 33.48
N ILE A 161 22.20 4.80 32.81
CA ILE A 161 23.07 3.72 33.29
C ILE A 161 24.53 4.19 33.39
N VAL A 162 25.02 4.89 32.35
CA VAL A 162 26.37 5.47 32.36
C VAL A 162 26.57 6.44 33.51
N LEU A 163 25.58 7.30 33.79
CA LEU A 163 25.63 8.25 34.93
C LEU A 163 25.70 7.51 36.28
N VAL A 164 24.88 6.44 36.46
CA VAL A 164 24.90 5.62 37.66
C VAL A 164 26.26 4.91 37.83
N MET A 165 26.80 4.34 36.75
CA MET A 165 28.12 3.72 36.75
C MET A 165 29.22 4.73 37.07
N TRP A 166 29.19 5.90 36.47
CA TRP A 166 30.14 7.00 36.72
C TRP A 166 30.14 7.45 38.17
N TRP A 167 28.94 7.53 38.79
CA TRP A 167 28.79 7.92 40.18
C TRP A 167 29.34 6.86 41.15
N MET A 168 29.18 5.58 40.84
CA MET A 168 29.64 4.46 41.67
C MET A 168 31.13 4.18 41.47
N ASP A 169 31.60 4.20 40.24
CA ASP A 169 33.00 3.99 39.84
C ASP A 169 33.33 4.76 38.58
N TRP A 170 34.01 5.87 38.73
CA TRP A 170 34.32 6.77 37.62
C TRP A 170 35.23 6.16 36.56
N ILE A 171 36.12 5.20 36.92
CA ILE A 171 37.02 4.52 35.97
C ILE A 171 36.22 3.61 35.05
N SER A 172 35.32 2.82 35.60
CA SER A 172 34.40 2.00 34.79
C SER A 172 33.44 2.86 33.98
N GLY A 173 32.92 3.97 34.53
CA GLY A 173 32.10 4.93 33.83
C GLY A 173 32.84 5.57 32.65
N LEU A 174 34.09 5.98 32.82
CA LEU A 174 34.93 6.51 31.76
C LEU A 174 35.20 5.47 30.65
N THR A 175 35.46 4.23 31.02
CA THR A 175 35.66 3.11 30.09
C THR A 175 34.43 2.93 29.20
N VAL A 176 33.23 2.97 29.79
CA VAL A 176 31.95 2.90 29.03
C VAL A 176 31.80 4.09 28.08
N VAL A 177 32.06 5.32 28.55
CA VAL A 177 31.97 6.54 27.74
C VAL A 177 32.90 6.51 26.54
N ILE A 178 34.13 5.98 26.68
CA ILE A 178 35.10 5.87 25.58
C ILE A 178 34.70 4.76 24.59
N THR A 179 34.14 3.66 25.06
CA THR A 179 33.86 2.48 24.22
C THR A 179 32.50 2.53 23.55
N ILE A 180 31.48 3.17 24.15
CA ILE A 180 30.14 3.33 23.55
C ILE A 180 30.15 3.92 22.13
N PRO A 181 30.87 5.00 21.81
CA PRO A 181 30.87 5.59 20.47
C PRO A 181 31.35 4.64 19.37
N LEU A 182 32.09 3.62 19.70
CA LEU A 182 32.59 2.64 18.75
C LEU A 182 31.44 1.83 18.12
N ILE A 183 30.41 1.51 18.89
CA ILE A 183 29.23 0.75 18.42
C ILE A 183 28.45 1.53 17.34
N PRO A 184 27.99 2.78 17.54
CA PRO A 184 27.32 3.54 16.47
C PRO A 184 28.22 3.83 15.27
N PHE A 185 29.53 4.02 15.47
CA PHE A 185 30.47 4.17 14.38
C PHE A 185 30.48 2.96 13.45
N PHE A 186 30.64 1.75 14.00
CA PHE A 186 30.55 0.50 13.23
C PHE A 186 29.15 0.27 12.65
N MET A 187 28.08 0.63 13.37
CA MET A 187 26.71 0.52 12.90
C MET A 187 26.48 1.38 11.64
N ILE A 188 27.01 2.60 11.59
CA ILE A 188 26.92 3.47 10.42
C ILE A 188 27.70 2.87 9.25
N LEU A 189 28.93 2.42 9.47
CA LEU A 189 29.80 1.84 8.45
C LEU A 189 29.15 0.60 7.80
N ILE A 190 28.63 -0.31 8.61
CA ILE A 190 27.95 -1.52 8.13
C ILE A 190 26.62 -1.17 7.49
N GLY A 191 25.85 -0.24 8.07
CA GLY A 191 24.56 0.20 7.55
C GLY A 191 24.63 0.78 6.13
N MET A 192 25.68 1.48 5.79
CA MET A 192 25.92 1.99 4.43
C MET A 192 26.04 0.86 3.40
N SER A 193 26.75 -0.21 3.75
CA SER A 193 26.94 -1.37 2.86
C SER A 193 25.66 -2.21 2.72
N THR A 194 24.83 -2.26 3.75
CA THR A 194 23.62 -3.11 3.80
C THR A 194 22.49 -2.56 2.94
N ARG A 195 22.29 -1.24 2.87
CA ARG A 195 21.18 -0.59 2.16
C ARG A 195 21.10 -0.97 0.68
N ALA A 196 22.23 -0.98 -0.02
CA ALA A 196 22.26 -1.34 -1.44
C ALA A 196 21.81 -2.79 -1.68
N VAL A 197 22.15 -3.70 -0.75
CA VAL A 197 21.78 -5.13 -0.84
C VAL A 197 20.29 -5.32 -0.56
N GLN A 198 19.74 -4.63 0.45
CA GLN A 198 18.31 -4.66 0.79
C GLN A 198 17.43 -4.11 -0.33
N ASN A 199 17.80 -2.98 -0.93
CA ASN A 199 17.07 -2.41 -2.06
C ASN A 199 17.02 -3.38 -3.25
N ARG A 200 18.12 -4.08 -3.55
CA ARG A 200 18.15 -5.10 -4.61
C ARG A 200 17.26 -6.28 -4.28
N GLN A 201 17.26 -6.75 -3.03
CA GLN A 201 16.35 -7.82 -2.58
C GLN A 201 14.89 -7.44 -2.79
N TRP A 202 14.49 -6.24 -2.39
CA TRP A 202 13.13 -5.72 -2.57
C TRP A 202 12.72 -5.63 -4.03
N GLN A 203 13.61 -5.11 -4.90
CA GLN A 203 13.38 -5.06 -6.34
C GLN A 203 13.19 -6.46 -6.93
N THR A 204 14.02 -7.43 -6.54
CA THR A 204 13.92 -8.82 -7.02
C THR A 204 12.60 -9.48 -6.57
N LEU A 205 12.14 -9.19 -5.35
CA LEU A 205 10.84 -9.66 -4.87
C LEU A 205 9.67 -9.12 -5.72
N ARG A 206 9.69 -7.83 -6.05
CA ARG A 206 8.68 -7.22 -6.92
C ARG A 206 8.68 -7.82 -8.33
N GLN A 207 9.86 -8.06 -8.90
CA GLN A 207 10.00 -8.73 -10.18
C GLN A 207 9.46 -10.17 -10.14
N LEU A 208 9.71 -10.90 -9.05
CA LEU A 208 9.18 -12.26 -8.86
C LEU A 208 7.64 -12.25 -8.82
N ALA A 209 7.05 -11.35 -8.05
CA ALA A 209 5.60 -11.22 -7.95
C ALA A 209 4.95 -10.86 -9.30
N ALA A 210 5.53 -9.90 -10.04
CA ALA A 210 5.05 -9.51 -11.36
C ALA A 210 5.15 -10.68 -12.34
N ARG A 211 6.29 -11.36 -12.40
CA ARG A 211 6.53 -12.49 -13.30
C ARG A 211 5.61 -13.67 -12.99
N PHE A 212 5.38 -13.94 -11.72
CA PHE A 212 4.45 -14.98 -11.29
C PHE A 212 3.02 -14.67 -11.74
N ALA A 213 2.54 -13.44 -11.49
CA ALA A 213 1.21 -13.01 -11.89
C ALA A 213 1.01 -13.07 -13.41
N ASP A 214 1.99 -12.63 -14.20
CA ASP A 214 1.95 -12.72 -15.67
C ASP A 214 1.90 -14.17 -16.16
N THR A 215 2.70 -15.04 -15.53
CA THR A 215 2.72 -16.48 -15.89
C THR A 215 1.37 -17.14 -15.58
N VAL A 216 0.77 -16.84 -14.43
CA VAL A 216 -0.55 -17.40 -14.06
C VAL A 216 -1.63 -16.89 -15.02
N ARG A 217 -1.64 -15.59 -15.36
CA ARG A 217 -2.59 -15.03 -16.34
C ARG A 217 -2.45 -15.64 -17.72
N GLY A 218 -1.22 -15.90 -18.16
CA GLY A 218 -0.91 -16.49 -19.46
C GLY A 218 -0.87 -18.02 -19.47
N LEU A 219 -1.23 -18.71 -18.36
CA LEU A 219 -1.00 -20.16 -18.22
C LEU A 219 -1.72 -20.97 -19.28
N SER A 220 -2.96 -20.67 -19.62
CA SER A 220 -3.72 -21.33 -20.67
C SER A 220 -3.02 -21.23 -22.03
N THR A 221 -2.56 -20.02 -22.39
CA THR A 221 -1.80 -19.78 -23.62
C THR A 221 -0.48 -20.55 -23.61
N LEU A 222 0.26 -20.49 -22.50
CA LEU A 222 1.53 -21.21 -22.36
C LEU A 222 1.36 -22.73 -22.52
N THR A 223 0.25 -23.28 -22.00
CA THR A 223 -0.06 -24.71 -22.10
C THR A 223 -0.39 -25.11 -23.52
N ILE A 224 -1.23 -24.33 -24.22
CA ILE A 224 -1.60 -24.60 -25.64
C ILE A 224 -0.38 -24.58 -26.54
N PHE A 225 0.57 -23.67 -26.31
CA PHE A 225 1.80 -23.59 -27.11
C PHE A 225 2.97 -24.43 -26.57
N GLY A 226 2.75 -25.32 -25.58
CA GLY A 226 3.78 -26.17 -24.99
C GLY A 226 4.93 -25.41 -24.30
N ARG A 227 4.68 -24.15 -23.85
CA ARG A 227 5.69 -23.25 -23.27
C ARG A 227 5.70 -23.24 -21.76
N GLN A 228 4.84 -24.00 -21.07
CA GLN A 228 4.73 -24.05 -19.61
C GLN A 228 6.06 -24.36 -18.92
N HIS A 229 6.89 -25.25 -19.48
CA HIS A 229 8.19 -25.57 -18.89
C HIS A 229 9.19 -24.42 -18.96
N ARG A 230 9.13 -23.59 -20.02
CA ARG A 230 9.96 -22.36 -20.09
C ARG A 230 9.51 -21.32 -19.08
N ALA A 231 8.21 -21.22 -18.80
CA ALA A 231 7.68 -20.34 -17.77
C ALA A 231 8.17 -20.77 -16.37
N VAL A 232 8.09 -22.08 -16.06
CA VAL A 232 8.64 -22.64 -14.81
C VAL A 232 10.13 -22.31 -14.69
N ALA A 233 10.93 -22.58 -15.73
CA ALA A 233 12.36 -22.27 -15.72
C ALA A 233 12.64 -20.76 -15.52
N SER A 234 11.78 -19.88 -16.04
CA SER A 234 11.90 -18.43 -15.84
C SER A 234 11.62 -18.04 -14.39
N ILE A 235 10.55 -18.58 -13.78
CA ILE A 235 10.21 -18.34 -12.36
C ILE A 235 11.32 -18.87 -11.47
N THR A 236 11.80 -20.11 -11.70
CA THR A 236 12.90 -20.72 -10.92
C THR A 236 14.13 -19.84 -10.94
N ARG A 237 14.50 -19.26 -12.08
CA ARG A 237 15.67 -18.36 -12.20
C ARG A 237 15.51 -17.09 -11.36
N VAL A 238 14.32 -16.46 -11.37
CA VAL A 238 14.06 -15.26 -10.56
C VAL A 238 14.01 -15.63 -9.08
N THR A 239 13.43 -16.78 -8.72
CA THR A 239 13.41 -17.29 -7.34
C THR A 239 14.83 -17.56 -6.84
N GLU A 240 15.70 -18.13 -7.66
CA GLU A 240 17.11 -18.36 -7.30
C GLU A 240 17.84 -17.03 -7.10
N SER A 241 17.63 -16.05 -7.97
CA SER A 241 18.18 -14.70 -7.78
C SER A 241 17.69 -14.07 -6.47
N TYR A 242 16.40 -14.24 -6.13
CA TYR A 242 15.86 -13.76 -4.86
C TYR A 242 16.51 -14.48 -3.66
N ARG A 243 16.70 -15.80 -3.73
CA ARG A 243 17.41 -16.58 -2.73
C ARG A 243 18.83 -16.08 -2.51
N GLU A 244 19.58 -15.83 -3.59
CA GLU A 244 20.95 -15.31 -3.51
C GLU A 244 21.00 -13.93 -2.84
N GLN A 245 20.09 -13.02 -3.21
CA GLN A 245 20.04 -11.70 -2.58
C GLN A 245 19.66 -11.80 -1.09
N THR A 246 18.69 -12.64 -0.76
CA THR A 246 18.29 -12.89 0.63
C THR A 246 19.45 -13.45 1.45
N MET A 247 20.19 -14.44 0.92
CA MET A 247 21.37 -14.99 1.59
C MET A 247 22.47 -13.96 1.77
N ARG A 248 22.62 -13.03 0.82
CA ARG A 248 23.57 -11.92 0.95
C ARG A 248 23.17 -10.94 2.04
N VAL A 249 21.88 -10.56 2.12
CA VAL A 249 21.35 -9.74 3.21
C VAL A 249 21.59 -10.42 4.56
N LEU A 250 21.26 -11.71 4.67
CA LEU A 250 21.45 -12.48 5.91
C LEU A 250 22.91 -12.50 6.34
N ARG A 251 23.86 -12.79 5.42
CA ARG A 251 25.31 -12.79 5.73
C ARG A 251 25.76 -11.44 6.29
N VAL A 252 25.35 -10.35 5.66
CA VAL A 252 25.71 -8.99 6.12
C VAL A 252 25.06 -8.69 7.48
N SER A 253 23.80 -9.08 7.68
CA SER A 253 23.10 -8.86 8.94
C SER A 253 23.72 -9.67 10.09
N PHE A 254 24.07 -10.96 9.86
CA PHE A 254 24.76 -11.78 10.85
C PHE A 254 26.16 -11.27 11.17
N LEU A 255 26.92 -10.87 10.15
CA LEU A 255 28.26 -10.29 10.35
C LEU A 255 28.19 -8.98 11.16
N SER A 256 27.18 -8.16 10.86
CA SER A 256 26.89 -6.92 11.60
C SER A 256 26.57 -7.22 13.07
N GLY A 257 25.63 -8.15 13.32
CA GLY A 257 25.26 -8.57 14.67
C GLY A 257 26.47 -9.12 15.46
N PHE A 258 27.27 -9.97 14.81
CA PHE A 258 28.48 -10.52 15.41
C PHE A 258 29.50 -9.42 15.78
N ALA A 259 29.75 -8.46 14.89
CA ALA A 259 30.69 -7.37 15.16
C ALA A 259 30.25 -6.51 16.35
N LEU A 260 28.94 -6.16 16.41
CA LEU A 260 28.39 -5.39 17.53
C LEU A 260 28.43 -6.17 18.86
N GLU A 261 28.17 -7.50 18.82
CA GLU A 261 28.26 -8.38 19.97
C GLU A 261 29.71 -8.47 20.47
N LEU A 262 30.65 -8.69 19.56
CA LEU A 262 32.08 -8.78 19.88
C LEU A 262 32.58 -7.49 20.54
N LEU A 263 32.22 -6.32 19.98
CA LEU A 263 32.62 -5.02 20.54
C LEU A 263 32.04 -4.79 21.94
N ALA A 264 30.76 -5.09 22.12
CA ALA A 264 30.13 -4.96 23.44
C ALA A 264 30.75 -5.93 24.46
N SER A 265 30.95 -7.20 24.09
CA SER A 265 31.55 -8.20 24.96
C SER A 265 32.98 -7.86 25.33
N LEU A 266 33.79 -7.37 24.39
CA LEU A 266 35.16 -6.91 24.63
C LEU A 266 35.18 -5.73 25.60
N SER A 267 34.26 -4.77 25.43
CA SER A 267 34.13 -3.60 26.32
C SER A 267 33.78 -4.04 27.76
N VAL A 268 32.82 -4.98 27.90
CA VAL A 268 32.47 -5.55 29.22
C VAL A 268 33.65 -6.31 29.83
N ALA A 269 34.42 -7.07 29.01
CA ALA A 269 35.60 -7.79 29.48
C ALA A 269 36.69 -6.84 30.02
N ILE A 270 36.93 -5.70 29.34
CA ILE A 270 37.87 -4.67 29.81
C ILE A 270 37.45 -4.14 31.18
N ILE A 271 36.14 -3.83 31.35
CA ILE A 271 35.58 -3.37 32.65
C ILE A 271 35.76 -4.48 33.73
N ALA A 272 35.43 -5.71 33.39
CA ALA A 272 35.52 -6.83 34.32
C ALA A 272 36.96 -7.07 34.81
N VAL A 273 37.92 -7.02 33.88
CA VAL A 273 39.38 -7.17 34.23
C VAL A 273 39.84 -5.99 35.10
N SER A 274 39.47 -4.76 34.76
CA SER A 274 39.79 -3.56 35.55
C SER A 274 39.25 -3.66 36.97
N ILE A 275 37.95 -4.04 37.11
CA ILE A 275 37.31 -4.23 38.41
C ILE A 275 38.00 -5.37 39.20
N GLY A 276 38.34 -6.47 38.53
CA GLY A 276 38.99 -7.62 39.15
C GLY A 276 40.34 -7.27 39.80
N PHE A 277 41.21 -6.57 39.09
CA PHE A 277 42.50 -6.13 39.62
C PHE A 277 42.33 -5.13 40.78
N ARG A 278 41.49 -4.13 40.65
CA ARG A 278 41.25 -3.15 41.71
C ARG A 278 40.56 -3.75 42.96
N LEU A 279 39.78 -4.81 42.78
CA LEU A 279 39.22 -5.56 43.91
C LEU A 279 40.31 -6.32 44.66
N LEU A 280 41.27 -6.93 43.95
CA LEU A 280 42.39 -7.64 44.54
C LEU A 280 43.36 -6.69 45.28
N ASP A 281 43.55 -5.48 44.73
CA ASP A 281 44.38 -4.43 45.31
C ASP A 281 43.70 -3.71 46.50
N GLY A 282 42.40 -4.04 46.78
CA GLY A 282 41.63 -3.42 47.86
C GLY A 282 41.16 -2.01 47.60
N GLU A 283 41.29 -1.50 46.38
CA GLU A 283 40.85 -0.18 45.98
C GLU A 283 39.31 -0.08 45.77
N LEU A 284 38.64 -1.21 45.60
CA LEU A 284 37.23 -1.30 45.32
C LEU A 284 36.54 -2.31 46.24
N THR A 285 35.36 -1.98 46.76
CA THR A 285 34.57 -2.94 47.55
C THR A 285 33.85 -3.94 46.65
N LEU A 286 33.63 -5.15 47.12
CA LEU A 286 32.91 -6.21 46.40
C LEU A 286 31.50 -5.72 45.96
N LEU A 287 30.83 -4.97 46.82
CA LEU A 287 29.50 -4.43 46.54
C LEU A 287 29.51 -3.49 45.31
N VAL A 288 30.45 -2.53 45.24
CA VAL A 288 30.54 -1.62 44.13
C VAL A 288 30.99 -2.33 42.85
N GLY A 289 32.02 -3.19 42.95
CA GLY A 289 32.55 -3.95 41.82
C GLY A 289 31.49 -4.84 41.18
N LEU A 290 30.76 -5.61 41.98
CA LEU A 290 29.73 -6.51 41.49
C LEU A 290 28.52 -5.77 40.93
N PHE A 291 28.10 -4.64 41.53
CA PHE A 291 27.04 -3.79 41.02
C PHE A 291 27.38 -3.22 39.64
N VAL A 292 28.55 -2.63 39.47
CA VAL A 292 29.02 -2.08 38.22
C VAL A 292 29.19 -3.18 37.14
N LEU A 293 29.69 -4.36 37.55
CA LEU A 293 29.83 -5.49 36.63
C LEU A 293 28.50 -6.02 36.12
N LEU A 294 27.47 -6.08 36.99
CA LEU A 294 26.11 -6.46 36.58
C LEU A 294 25.44 -5.38 35.69
N LEU A 295 25.81 -4.12 35.89
CA LEU A 295 25.21 -3.01 35.11
C LEU A 295 25.91 -2.78 33.77
N ALA A 296 27.19 -3.16 33.64
CA ALA A 296 27.96 -2.95 32.42
C ALA A 296 27.35 -3.54 31.16
N PRO A 297 26.85 -4.78 31.09
CA PRO A 297 26.16 -5.31 29.91
C PRO A 297 24.89 -4.53 29.55
N GLU A 298 24.16 -4.04 30.55
CA GLU A 298 22.91 -3.29 30.36
C GLU A 298 23.17 -1.88 29.77
N ALA A 299 24.39 -1.32 29.90
CA ALA A 299 24.78 -0.08 29.26
C ALA A 299 24.92 -0.22 27.71
N TYR A 300 25.41 -1.36 27.25
CA TYR A 300 25.65 -1.64 25.83
C TYR A 300 24.45 -2.29 25.15
N LEU A 301 23.63 -3.06 25.88
CA LEU A 301 22.53 -3.86 25.35
C LEU A 301 21.51 -3.03 24.53
N PRO A 302 21.03 -1.86 24.99
CA PRO A 302 20.08 -1.05 24.22
C PRO A 302 20.65 -0.61 22.89
N LEU A 303 21.89 -0.17 22.86
CA LEU A 303 22.59 0.31 21.68
C LEU A 303 22.81 -0.79 20.65
N ARG A 304 23.24 -1.98 21.12
CA ARG A 304 23.38 -3.17 20.27
C ARG A 304 22.06 -3.59 19.65
N GLN A 305 20.98 -3.56 20.43
CA GLN A 305 19.63 -3.90 19.94
C GLN A 305 19.15 -2.93 18.86
N VAL A 306 19.46 -1.63 18.97
CA VAL A 306 19.20 -0.68 17.87
C VAL A 306 19.88 -1.13 16.59
N GLY A 307 21.14 -1.58 16.68
CA GLY A 307 21.89 -2.09 15.51
C GLY A 307 21.22 -3.31 14.86
N VAL A 308 20.75 -4.25 15.65
CA VAL A 308 20.03 -5.44 15.15
C VAL A 308 18.70 -5.06 14.52
N GLN A 309 17.90 -4.20 15.16
CA GLN A 309 16.60 -3.76 14.65
C GLN A 309 16.71 -2.81 13.46
N PHE A 310 17.86 -2.15 13.27
CA PHE A 310 18.10 -1.26 12.15
C PHE A 310 17.94 -1.94 10.79
N HIS A 311 18.41 -3.18 10.65
CA HIS A 311 18.32 -3.91 9.39
C HIS A 311 16.86 -4.21 9.00
N ALA A 312 16.04 -4.65 9.97
CA ALA A 312 14.62 -4.89 9.76
C ALA A 312 13.85 -3.58 9.48
N ALA A 313 14.22 -2.49 10.18
CA ALA A 313 13.63 -1.17 9.95
C ALA A 313 13.98 -0.60 8.56
N ALA A 314 15.22 -0.81 8.09
CA ALA A 314 15.66 -0.35 6.76
C ALA A 314 14.90 -1.05 5.63
N GLU A 315 14.57 -2.34 5.79
CA GLU A 315 13.68 -3.06 4.86
C GLU A 315 12.29 -2.40 4.82
N GLY A 316 11.71 -2.10 5.99
CA GLY A 316 10.43 -1.41 6.11
C GLY A 316 10.42 -0.03 5.47
N VAL A 317 11.47 0.76 5.67
CA VAL A 317 11.61 2.09 5.06
C VAL A 317 11.67 2.00 3.54
N SER A 318 12.46 1.06 2.99
CA SER A 318 12.57 0.86 1.54
C SER A 318 11.24 0.45 0.91
N ALA A 319 10.46 -0.38 1.61
CA ALA A 319 9.14 -0.81 1.16
C ALA A 319 8.12 0.35 1.16
N THR A 320 8.26 1.31 2.08
CA THR A 320 7.37 2.46 2.17
C THR A 320 7.68 3.58 1.18
N ASP A 321 8.86 3.62 0.59
CA ASP A 321 9.17 4.60 -0.46
C ASP A 321 8.20 4.46 -1.65
N ASP A 322 7.82 3.24 -2.02
CA ASP A 322 6.82 2.99 -3.05
C ASP A 322 5.42 3.48 -2.62
N VAL A 323 5.04 3.28 -1.35
CA VAL A 323 3.77 3.81 -0.82
C VAL A 323 3.75 5.33 -0.87
N PHE A 324 4.84 5.97 -0.42
CA PHE A 324 4.93 7.43 -0.44
C PHE A 324 4.96 7.99 -1.86
N ALA A 325 5.56 7.31 -2.83
CA ALA A 325 5.52 7.72 -4.22
C ALA A 325 4.06 7.81 -4.71
N VAL A 326 3.24 6.79 -4.47
CA VAL A 326 1.80 6.80 -4.83
C VAL A 326 1.05 7.91 -4.10
N LEU A 327 1.31 8.12 -2.80
CA LEU A 327 0.68 9.18 -2.02
C LEU A 327 1.07 10.58 -2.50
N ASP A 328 2.32 10.77 -2.93
CA ASP A 328 2.82 12.05 -3.43
C ASP A 328 2.26 12.34 -4.83
N GLU A 329 2.19 11.35 -5.73
CA GLU A 329 1.50 11.46 -7.03
C GLU A 329 0.03 11.82 -6.86
N ALA A 330 -0.67 11.19 -5.91
CA ALA A 330 -2.06 11.52 -5.62
C ALA A 330 -2.22 12.95 -5.07
N ARG A 331 -1.27 13.43 -4.26
CA ARG A 331 -1.27 14.83 -3.78
C ARG A 331 -1.05 15.82 -4.93
N GLU A 332 -0.17 15.49 -5.85
CA GLU A 332 0.09 16.31 -7.02
C GLU A 332 -1.12 16.34 -7.96
N ALA A 333 -1.74 15.19 -8.21
CA ALA A 333 -2.99 15.09 -8.95
C ALA A 333 -4.12 15.92 -8.31
N ARG A 334 -4.23 15.92 -6.96
CA ARG A 334 -5.19 16.79 -6.25
C ARG A 334 -4.87 18.28 -6.38
N ARG A 335 -3.60 18.67 -6.41
CA ARG A 335 -3.19 20.08 -6.59
C ARG A 335 -3.42 20.56 -8.02
N SER A 336 -3.22 19.69 -8.98
CA SER A 336 -3.39 19.97 -10.41
C SER A 336 -4.88 19.98 -10.84
N ARG A 337 -5.76 19.32 -10.06
CA ARG A 337 -7.21 19.41 -10.25
C ARG A 337 -7.71 20.71 -9.62
N PRO A 338 -8.49 21.54 -10.35
CA PRO A 338 -9.08 22.75 -9.77
C PRO A 338 -9.85 22.41 -8.49
N ALA A 339 -9.79 23.30 -7.49
CA ALA A 339 -10.40 23.13 -6.16
C ALA A 339 -11.92 22.84 -6.16
N ARG A 340 -12.55 22.80 -7.32
CA ARG A 340 -13.98 22.54 -7.54
C ARG A 340 -14.42 21.10 -7.31
N TYR A 341 -13.48 20.13 -7.22
CA TYR A 341 -13.82 18.71 -6.98
C TYR A 341 -14.31 18.40 -5.55
N HIS A 342 -14.17 19.38 -4.62
CA HIS A 342 -14.66 19.28 -3.23
C HIS A 342 -15.76 20.30 -2.88
N ALA A 343 -16.05 21.26 -3.74
CA ALA A 343 -17.28 22.02 -3.64
C ALA A 343 -18.42 21.07 -4.02
N ALA A 344 -19.49 21.07 -3.23
CA ALA A 344 -20.69 20.28 -3.49
C ALA A 344 -20.93 20.23 -5.00
N THR A 345 -20.76 19.04 -5.59
CA THR A 345 -21.00 18.82 -7.03
C THR A 345 -22.35 19.44 -7.32
N PRO A 346 -22.48 20.31 -8.34
CA PRO A 346 -23.79 20.81 -8.73
C PRO A 346 -24.70 19.60 -8.87
N ASP A 347 -25.80 19.57 -8.13
CA ASP A 347 -26.79 18.53 -8.30
C ASP A 347 -27.22 18.53 -9.77
N VAL A 348 -26.59 17.65 -10.56
CA VAL A 348 -27.16 17.30 -11.85
C VAL A 348 -28.48 16.66 -11.49
N PRO A 349 -29.61 17.22 -11.91
CA PRO A 349 -30.91 16.74 -11.47
C PRO A 349 -31.09 15.29 -11.90
N ALA A 350 -30.78 14.37 -11.00
CA ALA A 350 -30.76 12.93 -11.27
C ALA A 350 -32.16 12.33 -11.41
N ARG A 351 -33.21 13.05 -11.05
CA ARG A 351 -34.52 12.40 -10.88
C ARG A 351 -35.76 13.12 -11.44
N SER A 352 -35.76 14.36 -11.90
CA SER A 352 -37.05 15.01 -12.16
C SER A 352 -37.18 16.05 -13.24
N THR A 353 -36.14 16.38 -14.01
CA THR A 353 -36.28 17.32 -15.12
C THR A 353 -36.24 16.60 -16.47
N PHE A 354 -37.38 16.39 -17.09
CA PHE A 354 -37.48 16.20 -18.53
C PHE A 354 -37.57 17.60 -19.18
N PRO A 355 -36.82 17.87 -20.24
CA PRO A 355 -35.87 17.00 -20.94
C PRO A 355 -34.51 16.90 -20.23
N ARG A 356 -33.84 15.71 -20.32
CA ARG A 356 -32.49 15.50 -19.81
C ARG A 356 -31.49 16.39 -20.55
N PRO A 357 -30.40 16.82 -19.89
CA PRO A 357 -29.44 17.71 -20.51
C PRO A 357 -28.67 17.00 -21.64
N PRO A 358 -28.38 17.69 -22.78
CA PRO A 358 -27.59 17.14 -23.87
C PRO A 358 -26.13 16.98 -23.45
N LEU A 359 -25.47 15.94 -23.97
CA LEU A 359 -24.03 15.79 -23.95
C LEU A 359 -23.43 16.44 -25.18
N VAL A 360 -22.65 17.50 -25.01
CA VAL A 360 -22.00 18.23 -26.11
C VAL A 360 -20.51 18.05 -26.03
N VAL A 361 -19.90 17.60 -27.12
CA VAL A 361 -18.46 17.40 -27.26
C VAL A 361 -17.96 18.23 -28.43
N ARG A 362 -16.96 19.11 -28.21
CA ARG A 362 -16.37 20.00 -29.19
C ARG A 362 -14.86 19.93 -29.17
N GLY A 363 -14.27 19.59 -30.31
CA GLY A 363 -12.83 19.55 -30.50
C GLY A 363 -12.11 18.62 -29.49
N LEU A 364 -12.79 17.56 -29.01
CA LEU A 364 -12.22 16.68 -28.03
C LEU A 364 -11.06 15.90 -28.62
N ARG A 365 -9.85 16.07 -28.05
CA ARG A 365 -8.61 15.39 -28.43
C ARG A 365 -8.05 14.66 -27.24
N VAL A 366 -8.01 13.33 -27.30
CA VAL A 366 -7.44 12.52 -26.23
C VAL A 366 -5.93 12.40 -26.40
N ARG A 367 -5.19 12.58 -25.31
CA ARG A 367 -3.73 12.47 -25.27
C ARG A 367 -3.28 11.17 -24.59
N TYR A 368 -2.35 10.46 -25.25
CA TYR A 368 -1.64 9.30 -24.70
C TYR A 368 -0.14 9.52 -24.85
N GLY A 369 0.50 10.05 -23.79
CA GLY A 369 1.90 10.48 -23.87
C GLY A 369 2.08 11.51 -24.99
N ASP A 370 2.95 11.23 -25.96
CA ASP A 370 3.24 12.12 -27.11
C ASP A 370 2.25 11.99 -28.27
N ARG A 371 1.26 11.08 -28.18
CA ARG A 371 0.26 10.87 -29.24
C ARG A 371 -1.02 11.58 -28.88
N THR A 372 -1.52 12.38 -29.83
CA THR A 372 -2.81 13.05 -29.75
C THR A 372 -3.72 12.48 -30.84
N LEU A 373 -4.96 12.12 -30.48
CA LEU A 373 -5.96 11.65 -31.43
C LEU A 373 -6.57 12.84 -32.21
N ALA A 374 -7.19 12.53 -33.36
CA ALA A 374 -7.94 13.51 -34.13
C ALA A 374 -9.06 14.16 -33.28
N PRO A 375 -9.38 15.45 -33.50
CA PRO A 375 -10.46 16.09 -32.76
C PRO A 375 -11.80 15.47 -33.12
N VAL A 376 -12.68 15.35 -32.13
CA VAL A 376 -14.02 14.78 -32.31
C VAL A 376 -15.08 15.80 -31.87
N ASP A 377 -16.10 15.99 -32.71
CA ASP A 377 -17.23 16.85 -32.45
C ASP A 377 -18.53 16.06 -32.57
N PHE A 378 -19.35 16.07 -31.53
CA PHE A 378 -20.71 15.50 -31.58
C PHE A 378 -21.57 16.02 -30.43
N THR A 379 -22.89 15.90 -30.64
CA THR A 379 -23.88 16.14 -29.58
C THR A 379 -24.75 14.91 -29.46
N VAL A 380 -25.16 14.56 -28.24
CA VAL A 380 -26.14 13.50 -27.95
C VAL A 380 -27.29 14.14 -27.19
N ASP A 381 -28.43 14.27 -27.84
CA ASP A 381 -29.62 14.83 -27.23
C ASP A 381 -30.38 13.82 -26.36
N ALA A 382 -31.29 14.31 -25.54
CA ALA A 382 -32.13 13.44 -24.72
C ALA A 382 -33.02 12.53 -25.60
N GLY A 383 -32.99 11.23 -25.33
CA GLY A 383 -33.73 10.25 -26.12
C GLY A 383 -33.05 9.84 -27.43
N GLU A 384 -31.81 10.24 -27.65
CA GLU A 384 -31.05 9.94 -28.86
C GLU A 384 -30.06 8.79 -28.63
N LEU A 385 -29.94 7.88 -29.60
CA LEU A 385 -28.90 6.86 -29.68
C LEU A 385 -27.88 7.29 -30.73
N VAL A 386 -26.68 7.68 -30.28
CA VAL A 386 -25.56 8.06 -31.14
C VAL A 386 -24.55 6.92 -31.22
N LEU A 387 -24.24 6.49 -32.44
CA LEU A 387 -23.26 5.48 -32.75
C LEU A 387 -21.91 6.12 -33.13
N LEU A 388 -20.86 5.83 -32.35
CA LEU A 388 -19.48 6.16 -32.71
C LEU A 388 -18.87 5.03 -33.55
N GLU A 389 -18.52 5.35 -34.78
CA GLU A 389 -17.96 4.43 -35.77
C GLU A 389 -16.56 4.87 -36.21
N GLY A 390 -15.74 3.96 -36.70
CA GLY A 390 -14.40 4.24 -37.20
C GLY A 390 -13.54 3.00 -37.26
N ALA A 391 -12.40 3.10 -37.91
CA ALA A 391 -11.41 2.01 -37.99
C ALA A 391 -10.93 1.59 -36.58
N SER A 392 -10.37 0.39 -36.46
CA SER A 392 -9.68 -0.02 -35.23
C SER A 392 -8.52 0.96 -34.96
N GLY A 393 -8.41 1.44 -33.74
CA GLY A 393 -7.41 2.44 -33.37
C GLY A 393 -7.81 3.91 -33.65
N ALA A 394 -8.99 4.20 -34.22
CA ALA A 394 -9.48 5.57 -34.45
C ALA A 394 -9.80 6.36 -33.16
N GLY A 395 -9.68 5.75 -31.99
CA GLY A 395 -9.87 6.45 -30.71
C GLY A 395 -11.27 6.39 -30.12
N LYS A 396 -12.17 5.52 -30.61
CA LYS A 396 -13.55 5.38 -30.09
C LYS A 396 -13.59 5.13 -28.59
N SER A 397 -12.94 4.10 -28.11
CA SER A 397 -12.85 3.78 -26.66
C SER A 397 -12.10 4.86 -25.88
N SER A 398 -11.21 5.62 -26.53
CA SER A 398 -10.50 6.75 -25.92
C SER A 398 -11.42 7.91 -25.63
N VAL A 399 -12.40 8.19 -26.50
CA VAL A 399 -13.46 9.18 -26.24
C VAL A 399 -14.23 8.81 -24.98
N LEU A 400 -14.67 7.54 -24.85
CA LEU A 400 -15.34 7.08 -23.64
C LEU A 400 -14.41 7.11 -22.40
N ALA A 401 -13.12 6.83 -22.58
CA ALA A 401 -12.12 6.95 -21.50
C ALA A 401 -11.98 8.41 -21.03
N ALA A 402 -11.98 9.38 -21.94
CA ALA A 402 -11.97 10.81 -21.63
C ALA A 402 -13.24 11.23 -20.87
N LEU A 403 -14.40 10.86 -21.36
CA LEU A 403 -15.68 11.20 -20.74
C LEU A 403 -15.83 10.64 -19.32
N ARG A 404 -15.28 9.47 -19.03
CA ARG A 404 -15.27 8.86 -17.69
C ARG A 404 -14.07 9.28 -16.81
N GLY A 405 -13.26 10.25 -17.24
CA GLY A 405 -12.10 10.74 -16.49
C GLY A 405 -10.93 9.76 -16.42
N ALA A 406 -10.88 8.75 -17.30
CA ALA A 406 -9.79 7.78 -17.36
C ALA A 406 -8.67 8.17 -18.34
N ALA A 407 -8.86 9.22 -19.13
CA ALA A 407 -7.85 9.79 -20.01
C ALA A 407 -7.94 11.32 -20.00
N THR A 408 -6.80 11.99 -20.16
CA THR A 408 -6.75 13.44 -20.31
C THR A 408 -7.09 13.83 -21.74
N PHE A 409 -7.78 14.95 -21.91
CA PHE A 409 -8.17 15.46 -23.22
C PHE A 409 -8.08 16.98 -23.29
N ASP A 410 -7.93 17.51 -24.51
CA ASP A 410 -8.10 18.92 -24.86
C ASP A 410 -9.45 19.10 -25.55
N GLY A 411 -9.95 20.31 -25.57
CA GLY A 411 -11.28 20.62 -26.11
C GLY A 411 -12.33 20.72 -25.00
N GLU A 412 -13.60 20.65 -25.41
CA GLU A 412 -14.73 20.84 -24.50
C GLU A 412 -15.66 19.61 -24.53
N ALA A 413 -16.05 19.15 -23.33
CA ALA A 413 -17.10 18.16 -23.16
C ALA A 413 -17.99 18.62 -22.01
N THR A 414 -19.30 18.84 -22.29
CA THR A 414 -20.26 19.37 -21.31
C THR A 414 -21.53 18.51 -21.28
N LEU A 415 -22.12 18.37 -20.09
CA LEU A 415 -23.44 17.81 -19.88
C LEU A 415 -24.36 18.94 -19.38
N GLY A 416 -25.33 19.38 -20.20
CA GLY A 416 -26.17 20.49 -19.83
C GLY A 416 -25.42 21.81 -19.59
N GLY A 417 -24.30 22.02 -20.28
CA GLY A 417 -23.43 23.18 -20.10
C GLY A 417 -22.44 23.08 -18.95
N VAL A 418 -22.49 22.00 -18.14
CA VAL A 418 -21.50 21.76 -17.07
C VAL A 418 -20.36 20.90 -17.64
N PRO A 419 -19.09 21.34 -17.51
CA PRO A 419 -17.96 20.55 -17.99
C PRO A 419 -17.92 19.16 -17.34
N VAL A 420 -17.76 18.10 -18.13
CA VAL A 420 -17.69 16.72 -17.60
C VAL A 420 -16.48 16.51 -16.68
N ALA A 421 -15.45 17.33 -16.81
CA ALA A 421 -14.31 17.34 -15.91
C ALA A 421 -14.65 17.81 -14.48
N ASP A 422 -15.73 18.56 -14.31
CA ASP A 422 -16.24 19.04 -13.02
C ASP A 422 -17.30 18.08 -12.42
N LEU A 423 -17.70 17.04 -13.16
CA LEU A 423 -18.68 16.05 -12.74
C LEU A 423 -17.98 14.75 -12.32
N THR A 424 -18.51 14.09 -11.27
CA THR A 424 -18.09 12.73 -10.93
C THR A 424 -18.78 11.73 -11.87
N PRO A 425 -18.04 10.88 -12.60
CA PRO A 425 -18.61 9.97 -13.60
C PRO A 425 -19.73 9.07 -13.07
N ASP A 426 -19.64 8.68 -11.81
CA ASP A 426 -20.64 7.86 -11.12
C ASP A 426 -22.00 8.54 -10.94
N ARG A 427 -22.12 9.86 -11.13
CA ARG A 427 -23.37 10.58 -10.98
C ARG A 427 -24.10 10.87 -12.29
N TRP A 428 -23.46 10.69 -13.43
CA TRP A 428 -24.05 11.03 -14.71
C TRP A 428 -23.89 9.97 -15.79
N LEU A 429 -22.86 9.10 -15.69
CA LEU A 429 -22.48 8.16 -16.73
C LEU A 429 -22.69 6.70 -16.23
N ALA A 430 -23.51 5.94 -16.93
CA ALA A 430 -23.60 4.50 -16.81
C ALA A 430 -22.78 3.87 -17.94
N TRP A 431 -21.73 3.13 -17.58
CA TRP A 431 -20.78 2.62 -18.56
C TRP A 431 -20.64 1.10 -18.53
N ALA A 432 -20.59 0.48 -19.73
CA ALA A 432 -20.12 -0.88 -19.92
C ALA A 432 -19.03 -0.87 -21.01
N GLY A 433 -17.83 -1.32 -20.63
CA GLY A 433 -16.68 -1.36 -21.53
C GLY A 433 -16.53 -2.70 -22.25
N GLN A 434 -15.51 -2.78 -23.11
CA GLN A 434 -15.15 -3.98 -23.84
C GLN A 434 -14.78 -5.15 -22.89
N HIS A 435 -14.25 -4.85 -21.71
CA HIS A 435 -14.00 -5.82 -20.64
C HIS A 435 -15.06 -5.67 -19.55
N PRO A 436 -15.76 -6.75 -19.15
CA PRO A 436 -16.91 -6.68 -18.24
C PRO A 436 -16.61 -6.10 -16.86
N GLY A 437 -15.37 -6.25 -16.36
CA GLY A 437 -14.97 -5.73 -15.04
C GLY A 437 -15.87 -6.25 -13.91
N LEU A 438 -16.09 -7.57 -13.84
CA LEU A 438 -16.88 -8.21 -12.79
C LEU A 438 -16.00 -8.48 -11.57
N ILE A 439 -16.63 -8.47 -10.40
CA ILE A 439 -16.00 -8.79 -9.10
C ILE A 439 -16.60 -10.08 -8.54
N ALA A 440 -15.89 -10.72 -7.59
CA ALA A 440 -16.41 -11.85 -6.86
C ALA A 440 -17.67 -11.44 -6.06
N GLY A 441 -18.70 -12.30 -6.09
CA GLY A 441 -20.00 -12.06 -5.50
C GLY A 441 -21.13 -12.46 -6.44
N THR A 442 -22.40 -12.24 -6.09
CA THR A 442 -23.52 -12.68 -6.92
C THR A 442 -23.69 -11.85 -8.20
N VAL A 443 -24.40 -12.38 -9.18
CA VAL A 443 -24.82 -11.65 -10.38
C VAL A 443 -25.57 -10.38 -9.98
N ALA A 444 -26.49 -10.45 -9.03
CA ALA A 444 -27.24 -9.30 -8.52
C ALA A 444 -26.31 -8.21 -7.94
N GLN A 445 -25.32 -8.60 -7.15
CA GLN A 445 -24.32 -7.67 -6.60
C GLN A 445 -23.49 -7.01 -7.68
N ASN A 446 -23.17 -7.73 -8.75
CA ASN A 446 -22.46 -7.19 -9.89
C ASN A 446 -23.33 -6.22 -10.73
N VAL A 447 -24.61 -6.48 -10.91
CA VAL A 447 -25.53 -5.58 -11.61
C VAL A 447 -25.82 -4.32 -10.79
N ALA A 448 -26.07 -4.48 -9.48
CA ALA A 448 -26.38 -3.38 -8.57
C ALA A 448 -25.13 -2.74 -7.95
N LEU A 449 -23.95 -2.93 -8.55
CA LEU A 449 -22.69 -2.45 -8.02
C LEU A 449 -22.72 -0.93 -7.73
N GLY A 450 -22.45 -0.57 -6.46
CA GLY A 450 -22.50 0.81 -5.97
C GLY A 450 -23.87 1.26 -5.44
N ASP A 451 -24.90 0.40 -5.46
CA ASP A 451 -26.19 0.65 -4.83
C ASP A 451 -26.29 -0.12 -3.51
N VAL A 452 -26.27 0.62 -2.39
CA VAL A 452 -26.37 0.03 -1.03
C VAL A 452 -27.76 -0.59 -0.78
N GLN A 453 -28.78 -0.10 -1.48
CA GLN A 453 -30.16 -0.58 -1.39
C GLN A 453 -30.60 -1.19 -2.72
N ALA A 454 -29.93 -2.28 -3.11
CA ALA A 454 -30.20 -2.96 -4.35
C ALA A 454 -31.67 -3.37 -4.47
N ASP A 455 -32.31 -3.00 -5.58
CA ASP A 455 -33.66 -3.42 -5.91
C ASP A 455 -33.61 -4.61 -6.87
N LEU A 456 -33.93 -5.80 -6.37
CA LEU A 456 -33.92 -7.04 -7.13
C LEU A 456 -34.89 -7.05 -8.32
N SER A 457 -36.01 -6.32 -8.23
CA SER A 457 -36.94 -6.18 -9.35
C SER A 457 -36.31 -5.40 -10.51
N THR A 458 -35.60 -4.33 -10.21
CA THR A 458 -34.86 -3.56 -11.18
C THR A 458 -33.63 -4.32 -11.70
N VAL A 459 -32.96 -5.14 -10.87
CA VAL A 459 -31.89 -6.05 -11.30
C VAL A 459 -32.40 -7.03 -12.37
N SER A 460 -33.52 -7.72 -12.10
CA SER A 460 -34.12 -8.66 -13.03
C SER A 460 -34.57 -7.97 -14.32
N ARG A 461 -35.13 -6.76 -14.24
CA ARG A 461 -35.48 -5.95 -15.41
C ARG A 461 -34.26 -5.57 -16.23
N ALA A 462 -33.15 -5.16 -15.60
CA ALA A 462 -31.92 -4.80 -16.28
C ALA A 462 -31.26 -6.00 -16.96
N LEU A 463 -31.27 -7.19 -16.30
CA LEU A 463 -30.79 -8.43 -16.91
C LEU A 463 -31.61 -8.78 -18.16
N ASN A 464 -32.94 -8.71 -18.10
CA ASN A 464 -33.80 -8.98 -19.24
C ASN A 464 -33.52 -8.00 -20.42
N LEU A 465 -33.37 -6.71 -20.12
CA LEU A 465 -33.05 -5.70 -21.14
C LEU A 465 -31.68 -5.89 -21.78
N ALA A 466 -30.73 -6.44 -21.02
CA ALA A 466 -29.38 -6.78 -21.52
C ALA A 466 -29.31 -8.15 -22.22
N GLY A 467 -30.43 -8.88 -22.37
CA GLY A 467 -30.44 -10.21 -22.93
C GLY A 467 -29.79 -11.28 -22.03
N ALA A 468 -29.81 -11.05 -20.72
CA ALA A 468 -29.25 -11.96 -19.70
C ALA A 468 -30.30 -12.49 -18.74
N GLY A 469 -31.58 -12.50 -19.13
CA GLY A 469 -32.70 -12.90 -18.28
C GLY A 469 -32.67 -14.38 -17.85
N GLU A 470 -31.88 -15.21 -18.54
CA GLU A 470 -31.66 -16.61 -18.16
C GLU A 470 -30.70 -16.79 -16.97
N LEU A 471 -29.96 -15.74 -16.60
CA LEU A 471 -29.01 -15.82 -15.50
C LEU A 471 -29.72 -15.69 -14.15
N ASP A 472 -29.42 -16.62 -13.26
CA ASP A 472 -29.87 -16.50 -11.87
C ASP A 472 -29.17 -15.34 -11.17
N ALA A 473 -29.95 -14.39 -10.67
CA ALA A 473 -29.42 -13.23 -9.93
C ALA A 473 -28.64 -13.61 -8.67
N ALA A 474 -28.94 -14.78 -8.07
CA ALA A 474 -28.27 -15.31 -6.89
C ALA A 474 -27.01 -16.12 -7.21
N HIS A 475 -26.72 -16.39 -8.50
CA HIS A 475 -25.53 -17.15 -8.90
C HIS A 475 -24.24 -16.45 -8.45
N ASP A 476 -23.40 -17.17 -7.70
CA ASP A 476 -22.10 -16.68 -7.23
C ASP A 476 -21.03 -16.73 -8.33
N LEU A 477 -20.34 -15.62 -8.49
CA LEU A 477 -19.21 -15.44 -9.40
C LEU A 477 -17.89 -15.46 -8.62
N GLY A 478 -16.93 -16.17 -9.18
CA GLY A 478 -15.54 -16.10 -8.69
C GLY A 478 -14.83 -14.81 -9.07
N VAL A 479 -13.54 -14.74 -8.76
CA VAL A 479 -12.66 -13.59 -9.08
C VAL A 479 -12.74 -13.28 -10.59
N GLN A 480 -12.91 -12.00 -10.93
CA GLN A 480 -13.05 -11.51 -12.31
C GLN A 480 -14.26 -12.10 -13.07
N GLY A 481 -15.31 -12.52 -12.36
CA GLY A 481 -16.50 -13.07 -12.98
C GLY A 481 -16.36 -14.53 -13.41
N ALA A 482 -15.41 -15.28 -12.84
CA ALA A 482 -15.28 -16.71 -13.09
C ALA A 482 -16.59 -17.44 -12.80
N GLY A 483 -16.98 -18.33 -13.72
CA GLY A 483 -18.29 -19.03 -13.69
C GLY A 483 -19.23 -18.59 -14.81
N LEU A 484 -18.96 -17.48 -15.50
CA LEU A 484 -19.71 -17.02 -16.66
C LEU A 484 -18.90 -17.18 -17.96
N SER A 485 -19.61 -17.42 -19.06
CA SER A 485 -19.01 -17.27 -20.39
C SER A 485 -18.70 -15.79 -20.68
N GLY A 486 -17.78 -15.49 -21.61
CA GLY A 486 -17.46 -14.12 -22.00
C GLY A 486 -18.68 -13.29 -22.40
N GLY A 487 -19.62 -13.90 -23.15
CA GLY A 487 -20.86 -13.24 -23.54
C GLY A 487 -21.83 -13.00 -22.36
N GLN A 488 -21.92 -13.94 -21.43
CA GLN A 488 -22.71 -13.76 -20.21
C GLN A 488 -22.12 -12.65 -19.34
N ALA A 489 -20.79 -12.64 -19.16
CA ALA A 489 -20.10 -11.60 -18.40
C ALA A 489 -20.32 -10.21 -19.01
N GLN A 490 -20.26 -10.08 -20.35
CA GLN A 490 -20.54 -8.84 -21.05
C GLN A 490 -21.98 -8.37 -20.87
N ARG A 491 -22.98 -9.28 -20.93
CA ARG A 491 -24.38 -8.94 -20.68
C ARG A 491 -24.63 -8.49 -19.26
N VAL A 492 -23.96 -9.07 -18.26
CA VAL A 492 -24.02 -8.59 -16.85
C VAL A 492 -23.45 -7.17 -16.74
N ALA A 493 -22.35 -6.83 -17.45
CA ALA A 493 -21.80 -5.48 -17.45
C ALA A 493 -22.77 -4.47 -18.12
N VAL A 494 -23.43 -4.87 -19.21
CA VAL A 494 -24.49 -4.05 -19.86
C VAL A 494 -25.69 -3.89 -18.92
N ALA A 495 -26.12 -4.96 -18.26
CA ALA A 495 -27.20 -4.92 -17.27
C ALA A 495 -26.87 -3.96 -16.12
N ARG A 496 -25.60 -3.90 -15.67
CA ARG A 496 -25.13 -2.94 -14.66
C ARG A 496 -25.32 -1.49 -15.15
N ALA A 497 -24.97 -1.19 -16.39
CA ALA A 497 -25.15 0.15 -16.95
C ALA A 497 -26.64 0.50 -17.05
N ILE A 498 -27.49 -0.42 -17.54
CA ILE A 498 -28.94 -0.24 -17.60
C ILE A 498 -29.55 -0.07 -16.21
N TYR A 499 -29.13 -0.87 -15.23
CA TYR A 499 -29.58 -0.77 -13.85
C TYR A 499 -29.33 0.64 -13.28
N ARG A 500 -28.12 1.16 -13.41
CA ARG A 500 -27.77 2.50 -12.94
C ARG A 500 -28.66 3.58 -13.54
N TYR A 501 -28.95 3.46 -14.84
CA TYR A 501 -29.87 4.36 -15.53
C TYR A 501 -31.30 4.23 -14.96
N LEU A 502 -31.83 3.01 -14.80
CA LEU A 502 -33.17 2.75 -14.27
C LEU A 502 -33.33 3.25 -12.83
N ARG A 503 -32.25 3.18 -12.03
CA ARG A 503 -32.22 3.73 -10.66
C ARG A 503 -32.09 5.26 -10.62
N GLY A 504 -31.98 5.93 -11.78
CA GLY A 504 -31.78 7.37 -11.88
C GLY A 504 -30.42 7.85 -11.39
N ALA A 505 -29.45 6.94 -11.26
CA ALA A 505 -28.08 7.27 -10.84
C ALA A 505 -27.21 7.77 -12.01
N ALA A 506 -27.70 7.70 -13.26
CA ALA A 506 -26.99 8.17 -14.44
C ALA A 506 -27.95 8.75 -15.47
N SER A 507 -27.50 9.75 -16.22
CA SER A 507 -28.26 10.41 -17.31
C SER A 507 -27.91 9.86 -18.68
N VAL A 508 -26.67 9.39 -18.88
CA VAL A 508 -26.13 8.88 -20.13
C VAL A 508 -25.70 7.42 -19.97
N ILE A 509 -26.09 6.56 -20.91
CA ILE A 509 -25.61 5.20 -21.03
C ILE A 509 -24.53 5.17 -22.11
N ALA A 510 -23.31 4.74 -21.78
CA ALA A 510 -22.20 4.58 -22.71
C ALA A 510 -21.78 3.12 -22.80
N LEU A 511 -21.84 2.53 -23.98
CA LEU A 511 -21.55 1.13 -24.22
C LEU A 511 -20.42 0.98 -25.26
N ASP A 512 -19.39 0.22 -24.90
CA ASP A 512 -18.24 -0.05 -25.78
C ASP A 512 -18.27 -1.52 -26.21
N GLU A 513 -18.63 -1.76 -27.46
CA GLU A 513 -18.78 -3.07 -28.11
C GLU A 513 -19.64 -4.08 -27.31
N PRO A 514 -20.86 -3.70 -26.88
CA PRO A 514 -21.66 -4.53 -25.98
C PRO A 514 -22.13 -5.86 -26.63
N SER A 515 -22.05 -5.98 -27.95
CA SER A 515 -22.49 -7.18 -28.72
C SER A 515 -21.35 -8.08 -29.21
N ALA A 516 -20.10 -7.83 -28.83
CA ALA A 516 -18.94 -8.53 -29.38
C ALA A 516 -18.98 -10.07 -29.25
N ALA A 517 -19.68 -10.58 -28.22
CA ALA A 517 -19.78 -12.00 -27.92
C ALA A 517 -21.24 -12.52 -27.96
N LEU A 518 -22.15 -11.82 -28.67
CA LEU A 518 -23.57 -12.19 -28.76
C LEU A 518 -23.87 -12.89 -30.09
N ASP A 519 -24.83 -13.83 -30.03
CA ASP A 519 -25.50 -14.36 -31.21
C ASP A 519 -26.48 -13.31 -31.79
N ALA A 520 -26.91 -13.52 -33.04
CA ALA A 520 -27.76 -12.56 -33.75
C ALA A 520 -29.10 -12.28 -33.07
N THR A 521 -29.69 -13.27 -32.38
CA THR A 521 -30.98 -13.13 -31.70
C THR A 521 -30.83 -12.27 -30.44
N THR A 522 -29.83 -12.54 -29.64
CA THR A 522 -29.54 -11.78 -28.42
C THR A 522 -29.06 -10.36 -28.76
N GLU A 523 -28.31 -10.20 -29.85
CA GLU A 523 -27.89 -8.90 -30.36
C GLU A 523 -29.11 -8.03 -30.75
N ASP A 524 -30.06 -8.56 -31.54
CA ASP A 524 -31.27 -7.87 -31.94
C ASP A 524 -32.13 -7.48 -30.72
N LEU A 525 -32.25 -8.37 -29.73
CA LEU A 525 -32.94 -8.08 -28.47
C LEU A 525 -32.27 -6.92 -27.73
N LEU A 526 -30.94 -6.85 -27.67
CA LEU A 526 -30.21 -5.76 -27.04
C LEU A 526 -30.48 -4.43 -27.77
N TRP A 527 -30.41 -4.41 -29.11
CA TRP A 527 -30.67 -3.19 -29.90
C TRP A 527 -32.10 -2.68 -29.71
N ARG A 528 -33.10 -3.56 -29.75
CA ARG A 528 -34.50 -3.21 -29.45
C ARG A 528 -34.67 -2.69 -28.02
N SER A 529 -33.95 -3.25 -27.06
CA SER A 529 -34.01 -2.80 -25.66
C SER A 529 -33.42 -1.41 -25.51
N LEU A 530 -32.27 -1.11 -26.16
CA LEU A 530 -31.68 0.22 -26.16
C LEU A 530 -32.59 1.23 -26.87
N ARG A 531 -33.22 0.87 -27.98
CA ARG A 531 -34.18 1.72 -28.67
C ARG A 531 -35.38 2.07 -27.78
N ARG A 532 -35.95 1.07 -27.07
CA ARG A 532 -37.03 1.31 -26.11
C ARG A 532 -36.60 2.24 -24.96
N LEU A 533 -35.35 2.14 -24.53
CA LEU A 533 -34.82 3.03 -23.49
C LEU A 533 -34.69 4.46 -24.02
N THR A 534 -34.23 4.66 -25.26
CA THR A 534 -34.14 5.99 -25.88
C THR A 534 -35.53 6.57 -26.14
N ASP A 535 -36.51 5.79 -26.64
CA ASP A 535 -37.89 6.21 -26.79
C ASP A 535 -38.51 6.67 -25.46
N ASN A 536 -38.01 6.18 -24.33
CA ASN A 536 -38.35 6.61 -22.98
C ASN A 536 -37.40 7.67 -22.41
N GLY A 537 -36.66 8.37 -23.28
CA GLY A 537 -35.81 9.51 -22.94
C GLY A 537 -34.40 9.16 -22.45
N ALA A 538 -33.88 7.93 -22.65
CA ALA A 538 -32.49 7.62 -22.35
C ALA A 538 -31.57 8.23 -23.42
N THR A 539 -30.46 8.82 -22.98
CA THR A 539 -29.37 9.25 -23.85
C THR A 539 -28.34 8.11 -23.94
N VAL A 540 -28.10 7.60 -25.16
CA VAL A 540 -27.23 6.43 -25.39
C VAL A 540 -26.09 6.79 -26.33
N LEU A 541 -24.86 6.56 -25.86
CA LEU A 541 -23.63 6.63 -26.67
C LEU A 541 -23.10 5.22 -26.88
N LEU A 542 -23.11 4.75 -28.11
CA LEU A 542 -22.78 3.38 -28.47
C LEU A 542 -21.51 3.34 -29.33
N ILE A 543 -20.58 2.45 -29.02
CA ILE A 543 -19.51 2.05 -29.92
C ILE A 543 -19.82 0.63 -30.41
N SER A 544 -19.89 0.44 -31.72
CA SER A 544 -20.05 -0.90 -32.32
C SER A 544 -19.41 -0.96 -33.70
N HIS A 545 -18.89 -2.13 -34.02
CA HIS A 545 -18.45 -2.47 -35.38
C HIS A 545 -19.52 -3.24 -36.17
N ARG A 546 -20.65 -3.55 -35.54
CA ARG A 546 -21.76 -4.29 -36.16
C ARG A 546 -22.60 -3.36 -37.02
N THR A 547 -22.80 -3.76 -38.26
CA THR A 547 -23.66 -3.01 -39.22
C THR A 547 -25.11 -2.96 -38.77
N THR A 548 -25.59 -3.95 -38.02
CA THR A 548 -26.92 -4.02 -37.42
C THR A 548 -27.21 -2.87 -36.46
N ALA A 549 -26.20 -2.39 -35.71
CA ALA A 549 -26.35 -1.25 -34.78
C ALA A 549 -26.77 0.06 -35.48
N ARG A 550 -26.37 0.26 -36.73
CA ARG A 550 -26.73 1.44 -37.52
C ARG A 550 -28.24 1.60 -37.74
N ALA A 551 -28.97 0.49 -37.88
CA ALA A 551 -30.40 0.53 -38.11
C ALA A 551 -31.19 1.06 -36.90
N TYR A 552 -30.57 1.06 -35.72
CA TYR A 552 -31.19 1.52 -34.48
C TYR A 552 -30.67 2.88 -34.01
N ALA A 553 -29.58 3.40 -34.63
CA ALA A 553 -28.97 4.67 -34.26
C ALA A 553 -29.71 5.85 -34.96
N ASP A 554 -29.98 6.90 -34.19
CA ASP A 554 -30.52 8.16 -34.71
C ASP A 554 -29.44 8.94 -35.47
N ARG A 555 -28.17 8.83 -35.01
CA ARG A 555 -27.01 9.49 -35.62
C ARG A 555 -25.78 8.62 -35.57
N VAL A 556 -24.98 8.68 -36.62
CA VAL A 556 -23.67 8.02 -36.70
C VAL A 556 -22.57 9.07 -36.78
N VAL A 557 -21.64 9.04 -35.85
CA VAL A 557 -20.44 9.89 -35.82
C VAL A 557 -19.23 9.05 -36.21
N ARG A 558 -18.57 9.44 -37.31
CA ARG A 558 -17.37 8.73 -37.80
C ARG A 558 -16.12 9.38 -37.25
N LEU A 559 -15.30 8.56 -36.60
CA LEU A 559 -13.98 8.97 -36.15
C LEU A 559 -12.93 8.61 -37.21
N GLU A 560 -12.10 9.58 -37.53
CA GLU A 560 -10.97 9.39 -38.43
C GLU A 560 -9.76 8.88 -37.66
N PRO A 561 -8.92 8.01 -38.27
CA PRO A 561 -7.67 7.59 -37.66
C PRO A 561 -6.78 8.82 -37.39
N ALA A 562 -6.04 8.78 -36.26
CA ALA A 562 -5.02 9.79 -36.01
C ALA A 562 -3.99 9.78 -37.16
N GLU A 563 -3.68 10.95 -37.71
CA GLU A 563 -2.53 11.07 -38.61
C GLU A 563 -1.27 10.67 -37.82
N VAL A 564 -0.62 9.60 -38.28
CA VAL A 564 0.70 9.25 -37.76
C VAL A 564 1.66 10.25 -38.42
N PRO A 565 2.35 11.12 -37.65
CA PRO A 565 3.40 11.91 -38.24
C PRO A 565 4.42 10.99 -38.88
N ALA A 566 4.73 11.24 -40.14
CA ALA A 566 5.68 10.49 -40.95
C ALA A 566 7.10 10.50 -40.36
#